data_bfce31bc5bcc20bf815dad11e9678222
#
_entry.id   bfce31bc5bcc20bf815dad11e9678222
#
_cell.length_a   1.000
_cell.length_b   1.000
_cell.length_c   1.000
_cell.angle_alpha   90.00
_cell.angle_beta   90.00
_cell.angle_gamma   90.00
#
_symmetry.space_group_name_H-M   'P 1'
#
loop_
_entity.id
_entity.type
_entity.pdbx_description
1 polymer ?
#
loop_
_entity_poly.entity_id
_entity_poly.type
_entity_poly.pdbx_seq_one_letter_code
_entity_poly.pdbx_strand_id
1 'polypeptide(L)'
;MKIMIELFSGSGEMSEAFAKFGFRTFEIDFDESVNPDKVADILDLLPADLPKNPYVIWASPDCTYFSIANNKGRHFAKGGEPLSDEAKHACRVVERTIWLIEQLKPTYWFIENPRGHLRAQPFMKRFTRTTVMYCAYGAPTQKPTDIWGVFPALWNPLTRCYHNGHEMQIGGNNDLTPKSKRASIPRPLITEIVESVIRSQGVRAWPTLEEWT
;
A
#
# COMPACT_ATOMS: atom_id res chain seq x y z
N MET A 1 2.27 18.00 -16.62
CA MET A 1 1.32 17.53 -15.59
C MET A 1 1.89 16.24 -15.00
N LYS A 2 2.00 16.13 -13.67
CA LYS A 2 2.50 14.93 -13.00
C LYS A 2 1.46 13.83 -13.02
N ILE A 3 1.93 12.58 -13.12
CA ILE A 3 1.06 11.39 -13.19
C ILE A 3 1.15 10.62 -11.88
N MET A 4 0.01 10.22 -11.35
CA MET A 4 -0.12 9.28 -10.24
C MET A 4 -0.81 8.02 -10.75
N ILE A 5 -0.25 6.86 -10.44
CA ILE A 5 -0.84 5.56 -10.75
C ILE A 5 -1.28 4.90 -9.44
N GLU A 6 -2.52 4.45 -9.39
CA GLU A 6 -3.06 3.65 -8.29
C GLU A 6 -3.28 2.21 -8.75
N LEU A 7 -2.48 1.30 -8.21
CA LEU A 7 -2.61 -0.15 -8.43
C LEU A 7 -3.46 -0.74 -7.31
N PHE A 8 -4.41 -1.61 -7.67
CA PHE A 8 -5.43 -2.15 -6.76
C PHE A 8 -6.29 -1.02 -6.21
N SER A 9 -6.84 -0.20 -7.12
CA SER A 9 -7.45 1.09 -6.80
C SER A 9 -8.68 0.98 -5.90
N GLY A 10 -9.46 -0.11 -6.00
CA GLY A 10 -10.67 -0.25 -5.23
C GLY A 10 -11.57 0.99 -5.36
N SER A 11 -11.75 1.75 -4.28
CA SER A 11 -12.55 2.98 -4.27
C SER A 11 -11.86 4.22 -4.85
N GLY A 12 -10.59 4.16 -5.28
CA GLY A 12 -9.87 5.28 -5.89
C GLY A 12 -9.58 6.46 -4.95
N GLU A 13 -9.59 6.23 -3.62
CA GLU A 13 -9.46 7.32 -2.64
C GLU A 13 -8.11 8.05 -2.74
N MET A 14 -7.05 7.35 -3.09
CA MET A 14 -5.72 7.94 -3.27
C MET A 14 -5.68 8.76 -4.56
N SER A 15 -6.19 8.21 -5.66
CA SER A 15 -6.34 8.92 -6.95
C SER A 15 -7.18 10.19 -6.81
N GLU A 16 -8.34 10.11 -6.17
CA GLU A 16 -9.20 11.27 -5.91
C GLU A 16 -8.43 12.38 -5.16
N ALA A 17 -7.67 12.00 -4.14
CA ALA A 17 -6.90 12.96 -3.36
C ALA A 17 -5.82 13.65 -4.19
N PHE A 18 -5.03 12.90 -4.98
CA PHE A 18 -4.01 13.47 -5.86
C PHE A 18 -4.59 14.34 -6.98
N ALA A 19 -5.76 13.96 -7.54
CA ALA A 19 -6.45 14.73 -8.58
C ALA A 19 -6.80 16.15 -8.11
N LYS A 20 -7.21 16.33 -6.83
CA LYS A 20 -7.49 17.64 -6.23
C LYS A 20 -6.28 18.60 -6.24
N PHE A 21 -5.06 18.05 -6.32
CA PHE A 21 -3.82 18.82 -6.41
C PHE A 21 -3.25 18.88 -7.85
N GLY A 22 -4.07 18.57 -8.86
CA GLY A 22 -3.72 18.73 -10.27
C GLY A 22 -2.86 17.61 -10.85
N PHE A 23 -2.79 16.45 -10.21
CA PHE A 23 -2.21 15.26 -10.82
C PHE A 23 -3.19 14.65 -11.83
N ARG A 24 -2.66 14.13 -12.93
CA ARG A 24 -3.38 13.17 -13.75
C ARG A 24 -3.29 11.82 -13.06
N THR A 25 -4.42 11.21 -12.73
CA THR A 25 -4.51 9.90 -12.12
C THR A 25 -4.74 8.81 -13.16
N PHE A 26 -4.35 7.59 -12.85
CA PHE A 26 -4.62 6.40 -13.64
C PHE A 26 -4.82 5.21 -12.70
N GLU A 27 -6.00 4.65 -12.71
CA GLU A 27 -6.45 3.60 -11.80
C GLU A 27 -6.44 2.24 -12.46
N ILE A 28 -5.92 1.23 -11.78
CA ILE A 28 -5.92 -0.15 -12.22
C ILE A 28 -6.50 -1.04 -11.12
N ASP A 29 -7.47 -1.85 -11.48
CA ASP A 29 -8.01 -2.92 -10.64
C ASP A 29 -8.41 -4.11 -11.52
N PHE A 30 -8.49 -5.31 -10.94
CA PHE A 30 -9.04 -6.48 -11.63
C PHE A 30 -10.57 -6.53 -11.55
N ASP A 31 -11.17 -5.82 -10.58
CA ASP A 31 -12.61 -5.74 -10.37
C ASP A 31 -13.21 -4.60 -11.20
N GLU A 32 -13.90 -4.95 -12.29
CA GLU A 32 -14.60 -4.00 -13.16
C GLU A 32 -15.66 -3.18 -12.40
N SER A 33 -16.21 -3.71 -11.32
CA SER A 33 -17.29 -3.05 -10.56
C SER A 33 -16.85 -1.75 -9.87
N VAL A 34 -15.54 -1.57 -9.65
CA VAL A 34 -14.97 -0.33 -9.09
C VAL A 34 -14.67 0.73 -10.15
N ASN A 35 -14.93 0.42 -11.44
CA ASN A 35 -14.80 1.31 -12.59
C ASN A 35 -13.42 1.98 -12.72
N PRO A 36 -12.32 1.22 -12.74
CA PRO A 36 -10.97 1.76 -12.90
C PRO A 36 -10.73 2.21 -14.37
N ASP A 37 -9.69 3.02 -14.60
CA ASP A 37 -9.27 3.39 -15.96
C ASP A 37 -8.86 2.16 -16.80
N LYS A 38 -8.32 1.13 -16.12
CA LYS A 38 -7.93 -0.14 -16.75
C LYS A 38 -8.31 -1.32 -15.86
N VAL A 39 -9.16 -2.19 -16.38
CA VAL A 39 -9.45 -3.50 -15.77
C VAL A 39 -8.36 -4.47 -16.18
N ALA A 40 -7.55 -4.95 -15.24
CA ALA A 40 -6.50 -5.93 -15.53
C ALA A 40 -6.01 -6.64 -14.27
N ASP A 41 -5.59 -7.91 -14.42
CA ASP A 41 -4.78 -8.58 -13.41
C ASP A 41 -3.35 -8.00 -13.45
N ILE A 42 -2.82 -7.66 -12.28
CA ILE A 42 -1.46 -7.13 -12.14
C ILE A 42 -0.40 -8.07 -12.74
N LEU A 43 -0.65 -9.38 -12.72
CA LEU A 43 0.27 -10.39 -13.25
C LEU A 43 0.42 -10.32 -14.78
N ASP A 44 -0.60 -9.83 -15.48
CA ASP A 44 -0.63 -9.72 -16.94
C ASP A 44 -0.14 -8.34 -17.42
N LEU A 45 -0.07 -7.33 -16.54
CA LEU A 45 0.32 -5.98 -16.92
C LEU A 45 1.79 -5.90 -17.36
N LEU A 46 2.02 -5.16 -18.44
CA LEU A 46 3.34 -4.75 -18.89
C LEU A 46 3.56 -3.24 -18.65
N PRO A 47 4.81 -2.76 -18.51
CA PRO A 47 5.08 -1.34 -18.37
C PRO A 47 4.53 -0.50 -19.53
N ALA A 48 4.41 -1.07 -20.72
CA ALA A 48 3.84 -0.41 -21.91
C ALA A 48 2.33 -0.15 -21.81
N ASP A 49 1.63 -0.88 -20.93
CA ASP A 49 0.20 -0.71 -20.67
C ASP A 49 -0.11 0.47 -19.75
N LEU A 50 0.92 1.06 -19.15
CA LEU A 50 0.80 2.05 -18.09
C LEU A 50 1.32 3.42 -18.57
N PRO A 51 0.83 4.53 -17.99
CA PRO A 51 1.36 5.85 -18.26
C PRO A 51 2.88 5.92 -18.00
N LYS A 52 3.62 6.51 -18.95
CA LYS A 52 5.08 6.67 -18.83
C LYS A 52 5.45 7.73 -17.81
N ASN A 53 6.59 7.52 -17.14
CA ASN A 53 7.18 8.46 -16.18
C ASN A 53 6.20 8.90 -15.08
N PRO A 54 5.57 7.98 -14.35
CA PRO A 54 4.71 8.36 -13.23
C PRO A 54 5.54 9.07 -12.17
N TYR A 55 4.96 10.10 -11.55
CA TYR A 55 5.60 10.79 -10.44
C TYR A 55 5.36 10.06 -9.12
N VAL A 56 4.18 9.46 -8.97
CA VAL A 56 3.79 8.65 -7.80
C VAL A 56 3.17 7.34 -8.27
N ILE A 57 3.52 6.25 -7.59
CA ILE A 57 2.76 4.99 -7.64
C ILE A 57 2.32 4.64 -6.24
N TRP A 58 1.02 4.39 -6.07
CA TRP A 58 0.43 3.77 -4.88
C TRP A 58 -0.04 2.37 -5.21
N ALA A 59 0.18 1.41 -4.31
CA ALA A 59 -0.30 0.05 -4.45
C ALA A 59 -0.80 -0.51 -3.11
N SER A 60 -2.01 -1.06 -3.10
CA SER A 60 -2.62 -1.71 -1.93
C SER A 60 -3.03 -3.15 -2.27
N PRO A 61 -2.06 -4.08 -2.46
CA PRO A 61 -2.37 -5.46 -2.81
C PRO A 61 -3.17 -6.15 -1.71
N ASP A 62 -4.02 -7.12 -2.10
CA ASP A 62 -4.89 -7.83 -1.15
C ASP A 62 -4.09 -8.38 0.05
N CYS A 63 -4.52 -8.02 1.24
CA CYS A 63 -3.89 -8.39 2.49
C CYS A 63 -4.43 -9.70 3.08
N THR A 64 -5.41 -10.33 2.46
CA THR A 64 -6.17 -11.45 3.02
C THR A 64 -5.25 -12.57 3.50
N TYR A 65 -4.29 -12.97 2.69
CA TYR A 65 -3.39 -14.09 3.03
C TYR A 65 -2.21 -13.65 3.90
N PHE A 66 -1.77 -12.40 3.81
CA PHE A 66 -0.70 -11.87 4.66
C PHE A 66 -1.15 -11.57 6.09
N SER A 67 -2.45 -11.49 6.35
CA SER A 67 -3.01 -11.17 7.66
C SER A 67 -2.70 -12.26 8.70
N ILE A 68 -2.16 -11.85 9.86
CA ILE A 68 -1.91 -12.74 10.99
C ILE A 68 -3.23 -13.36 11.49
N ALA A 69 -4.31 -12.58 11.49
CA ALA A 69 -5.63 -13.03 11.94
C ALA A 69 -6.19 -14.17 11.07
N ASN A 70 -5.91 -14.18 9.77
CA ASN A 70 -6.37 -15.19 8.83
C ASN A 70 -5.42 -16.41 8.74
N ASN A 71 -4.16 -16.24 9.10
CA ASN A 71 -3.14 -17.27 8.85
C ASN A 71 -3.39 -18.58 9.62
N LYS A 72 -3.61 -18.53 10.93
CA LYS A 72 -3.75 -19.71 11.81
C LYS A 72 -2.76 -20.85 11.45
N GLY A 73 -1.55 -20.51 10.93
CA GLY A 73 -0.53 -21.48 10.51
C GLY A 73 -0.78 -22.16 9.16
N ARG A 74 -1.82 -21.78 8.40
CA ARG A 74 -2.18 -22.44 7.14
C ARG A 74 -1.50 -21.85 5.91
N HIS A 75 -1.36 -20.54 5.89
CA HIS A 75 -0.88 -19.81 4.70
C HIS A 75 0.61 -19.52 4.76
N PHE A 76 1.12 -19.18 5.94
CA PHE A 76 2.53 -18.90 6.17
C PHE A 76 3.05 -19.62 7.40
N ALA A 77 4.26 -20.17 7.31
CA ALA A 77 5.01 -20.68 8.45
C ALA A 77 5.40 -19.52 9.40
N LYS A 78 5.83 -19.88 10.61
CA LYS A 78 6.29 -18.92 11.63
C LYS A 78 7.44 -18.03 11.12
N GLY A 79 8.28 -18.54 10.21
CA GLY A 79 9.38 -17.81 9.55
C GLY A 79 8.96 -16.93 8.38
N GLY A 80 7.70 -16.96 7.98
CA GLY A 80 7.18 -16.21 6.84
C GLY A 80 7.19 -16.97 5.51
N GLU A 81 7.63 -18.23 5.47
CA GLU A 81 7.59 -19.07 4.27
C GLU A 81 6.13 -19.30 3.82
N PRO A 82 5.76 -19.05 2.55
CA PRO A 82 4.43 -19.31 2.03
C PRO A 82 4.19 -20.80 1.86
N LEU A 83 3.16 -21.34 2.53
CA LEU A 83 2.80 -22.76 2.56
C LEU A 83 1.70 -23.09 1.56
N SER A 84 0.65 -22.29 1.50
CA SER A 84 -0.49 -22.54 0.61
C SER A 84 -0.25 -21.90 -0.78
N ASP A 85 -0.97 -22.42 -1.78
CA ASP A 85 -0.88 -21.89 -3.15
C ASP A 85 -1.43 -20.45 -3.26
N GLU A 86 -2.43 -20.12 -2.44
CA GLU A 86 -2.94 -18.75 -2.34
C GLU A 86 -1.89 -17.79 -1.75
N ALA A 87 -1.15 -18.22 -0.72
CA ALA A 87 -0.06 -17.41 -0.16
C ALA A 87 1.08 -17.22 -1.17
N LYS A 88 1.44 -18.27 -1.92
CA LYS A 88 2.42 -18.18 -3.01
C LYS A 88 1.93 -17.25 -4.13
N HIS A 89 0.63 -17.33 -4.48
CA HIS A 89 0.03 -16.42 -5.45
C HIS A 89 0.08 -14.97 -4.96
N ALA A 90 -0.31 -14.71 -3.70
CA ALA A 90 -0.23 -13.37 -3.11
C ALA A 90 1.20 -12.80 -3.13
N CYS A 91 2.21 -13.64 -2.87
CA CYS A 91 3.62 -13.24 -3.01
C CYS A 91 3.96 -12.85 -4.45
N ARG A 92 3.56 -13.65 -5.47
CA ARG A 92 3.79 -13.31 -6.88
C ARG A 92 3.14 -11.99 -7.30
N VAL A 93 1.93 -11.70 -6.80
CA VAL A 93 1.25 -10.42 -7.01
C VAL A 93 2.09 -9.25 -6.53
N VAL A 94 2.63 -9.34 -5.30
CA VAL A 94 3.48 -8.27 -4.75
C VAL A 94 4.82 -8.18 -5.50
N GLU A 95 5.46 -9.31 -5.82
CA GLU A 95 6.71 -9.32 -6.61
C GLU A 95 6.50 -8.70 -8.00
N ARG A 96 5.35 -8.96 -8.64
CA ARG A 96 4.98 -8.33 -9.91
C ARG A 96 4.76 -6.82 -9.75
N THR A 97 4.11 -6.41 -8.68
CA THR A 97 3.94 -4.99 -8.34
C THR A 97 5.28 -4.28 -8.21
N ILE A 98 6.21 -4.87 -7.47
CA ILE A 98 7.57 -4.35 -7.30
C ILE A 98 8.27 -4.24 -8.65
N TRP A 99 8.21 -5.29 -9.47
CA TRP A 99 8.83 -5.30 -10.80
C TRP A 99 8.28 -4.16 -11.68
N LEU A 100 6.96 -3.93 -11.69
CA LEU A 100 6.36 -2.82 -12.43
C LEU A 100 6.86 -1.45 -11.93
N ILE A 101 6.94 -1.25 -10.61
CA ILE A 101 7.47 -0.04 -9.99
C ILE A 101 8.92 0.19 -10.43
N GLU A 102 9.77 -0.83 -10.41
CA GLU A 102 11.17 -0.76 -10.83
C GLU A 102 11.33 -0.44 -12.33
N GLN A 103 10.43 -0.95 -13.18
CA GLN A 103 10.45 -0.62 -14.62
C GLN A 103 9.99 0.81 -14.89
N LEU A 104 8.97 1.29 -14.17
CA LEU A 104 8.38 2.62 -14.35
C LEU A 104 9.18 3.74 -13.69
N LYS A 105 10.01 3.44 -12.70
CA LYS A 105 10.92 4.35 -11.99
C LYS A 105 10.25 5.65 -11.51
N PRO A 106 9.18 5.58 -10.70
CA PRO A 106 8.52 6.76 -10.16
C PRO A 106 9.45 7.54 -9.23
N THR A 107 9.17 8.84 -9.02
CA THR A 107 9.87 9.64 -8.00
C THR A 107 9.55 9.14 -6.60
N TYR A 108 8.29 8.85 -6.34
CA TYR A 108 7.81 8.28 -5.07
C TYR A 108 6.95 7.06 -5.34
N TRP A 109 7.03 6.08 -4.47
CA TRP A 109 6.14 4.94 -4.53
C TRP A 109 5.86 4.39 -3.13
N PHE A 110 4.69 3.78 -3.01
CA PHE A 110 4.18 3.25 -1.75
C PHE A 110 3.53 1.90 -2.00
N ILE A 111 3.89 0.89 -1.21
CA ILE A 111 3.13 -0.37 -1.11
C ILE A 111 2.58 -0.44 0.30
N GLU A 112 1.27 -0.46 0.42
CA GLU A 112 0.54 -0.54 1.69
C GLU A 112 0.09 -1.97 1.95
N ASN A 113 0.29 -2.46 3.17
CA ASN A 113 -0.35 -3.69 3.64
C ASN A 113 -0.41 -3.71 5.17
N PRO A 114 -1.48 -4.18 5.81
CA PRO A 114 -1.53 -4.34 7.26
C PRO A 114 -0.36 -5.17 7.77
N ARG A 115 0.13 -4.82 8.96
CA ARG A 115 1.24 -5.53 9.59
C ARG A 115 0.96 -7.03 9.68
N GLY A 116 1.73 -7.82 8.93
CA GLY A 116 1.52 -9.25 8.79
C GLY A 116 2.72 -9.97 8.19
N HIS A 117 2.44 -11.07 7.48
CA HIS A 117 3.48 -11.94 6.90
C HIS A 117 4.24 -11.31 5.72
N LEU A 118 3.69 -10.26 5.08
CA LEU A 118 4.39 -9.58 3.99
C LEU A 118 5.74 -8.99 4.45
N ARG A 119 5.81 -8.46 5.68
CA ARG A 119 7.09 -7.93 6.22
C ARG A 119 8.19 -8.99 6.39
N ALA A 120 7.83 -10.27 6.46
CA ALA A 120 8.78 -11.36 6.59
C ALA A 120 9.34 -11.82 5.24
N GLN A 121 8.71 -11.41 4.13
CA GLN A 121 9.11 -11.84 2.80
C GLN A 121 10.49 -11.31 2.43
N PRO A 122 11.41 -12.16 1.91
CA PRO A 122 12.77 -11.77 1.56
C PRO A 122 12.82 -10.60 0.57
N PHE A 123 11.93 -10.60 -0.44
CA PHE A 123 11.85 -9.56 -1.47
C PHE A 123 11.41 -8.19 -0.95
N MET A 124 10.79 -8.11 0.24
CA MET A 124 10.42 -6.84 0.88
C MET A 124 11.51 -6.24 1.76
N LYS A 125 12.50 -7.04 2.20
CA LYS A 125 13.51 -6.63 3.20
C LYS A 125 14.45 -5.53 2.70
N ARG A 126 14.61 -5.40 1.39
CA ARG A 126 15.49 -4.39 0.77
C ARG A 126 14.88 -2.98 0.74
N PHE A 127 13.61 -2.84 1.03
CA PHE A 127 12.91 -1.56 0.93
C PHE A 127 12.75 -0.89 2.29
N THR A 128 12.86 0.44 2.30
CA THR A 128 12.49 1.26 3.45
C THR A 128 11.04 1.01 3.82
N ARG A 129 10.78 0.83 5.10
CA ARG A 129 9.43 0.59 5.63
C ARG A 129 9.17 1.46 6.84
N THR A 130 7.97 2.04 6.92
CA THR A 130 7.41 2.60 8.14
C THR A 130 6.14 1.85 8.53
N THR A 131 5.79 1.85 9.82
CA THR A 131 4.52 1.30 10.29
C THR A 131 3.68 2.45 10.83
N VAL A 132 2.58 2.75 10.17
CA VAL A 132 1.62 3.76 10.60
C VAL A 132 0.52 3.14 11.46
N MET A 133 -0.07 3.93 12.35
CA MET A 133 -1.16 3.49 13.21
C MET A 133 -2.46 4.14 12.74
N TYR A 134 -3.35 3.39 12.08
CA TYR A 134 -4.60 3.94 11.52
C TYR A 134 -5.47 4.64 12.57
N CYS A 135 -5.50 4.14 13.81
CA CYS A 135 -6.21 4.82 14.90
C CYS A 135 -5.64 6.21 15.23
N ALA A 136 -4.35 6.45 15.03
CA ALA A 136 -3.76 7.78 15.18
C ALA A 136 -4.25 8.77 14.10
N TYR A 137 -4.81 8.24 13.01
CA TYR A 137 -5.46 8.99 11.93
C TYR A 137 -6.99 8.95 12.03
N GLY A 138 -7.55 8.63 13.20
CA GLY A 138 -8.99 8.65 13.45
C GLY A 138 -9.75 7.38 13.08
N ALA A 139 -9.06 6.30 12.69
CA ALA A 139 -9.75 5.03 12.49
C ALA A 139 -10.24 4.44 13.83
N PRO A 140 -11.43 3.81 13.88
CA PRO A 140 -11.98 3.26 15.11
C PRO A 140 -11.23 2.01 15.60
N THR A 141 -10.34 1.46 14.78
CA THR A 141 -9.60 0.23 15.04
C THR A 141 -8.11 0.46 15.15
N GLN A 142 -7.45 -0.28 16.04
CA GLN A 142 -6.00 -0.36 16.01
C GLN A 142 -5.57 -1.23 14.82
N LYS A 143 -5.27 -0.60 13.70
CA LYS A 143 -4.76 -1.27 12.49
C LYS A 143 -3.34 -0.79 12.21
N PRO A 144 -2.30 -1.41 12.79
CA PRO A 144 -0.94 -1.12 12.40
C PRO A 144 -0.75 -1.57 10.95
N THR A 145 -0.31 -0.64 10.11
CA THR A 145 -0.17 -0.85 8.66
C THR A 145 1.24 -0.50 8.25
N ASP A 146 1.86 -1.41 7.53
CA ASP A 146 3.19 -1.20 6.96
C ASP A 146 3.06 -0.51 5.61
N ILE A 147 3.91 0.48 5.40
CA ILE A 147 4.08 1.15 4.11
C ILE A 147 5.55 1.03 3.73
N TRP A 148 5.82 0.43 2.57
CA TRP A 148 7.14 0.35 1.97
C TRP A 148 7.25 1.33 0.82
N GLY A 149 8.44 1.89 0.58
CA GLY A 149 8.58 2.76 -0.56
C GLY A 149 9.77 3.69 -0.54
N VAL A 150 9.76 4.58 -1.52
CA VAL A 150 10.58 5.80 -1.57
C VAL A 150 9.70 6.96 -1.16
N PHE A 151 9.95 7.49 0.03
CA PHE A 151 9.08 8.45 0.67
C PHE A 151 9.52 9.90 0.42
N PRO A 152 8.56 10.86 0.39
CA PRO A 152 8.88 12.26 0.42
C PRO A 152 9.69 12.62 1.67
N ALA A 153 10.74 13.44 1.52
CA ALA A 153 11.61 13.81 2.64
C ALA A 153 10.87 14.51 3.81
N LEU A 154 9.74 15.15 3.51
CA LEU A 154 8.93 15.86 4.50
C LEU A 154 7.77 15.01 5.06
N TRP A 155 7.69 13.72 4.72
CA TRP A 155 6.67 12.85 5.29
C TRP A 155 7.07 12.39 6.70
N ASN A 156 6.23 12.70 7.67
CA ASN A 156 6.45 12.36 9.08
C ASN A 156 5.22 11.66 9.66
N PRO A 157 5.04 10.36 9.39
CA PRO A 157 3.82 9.64 9.72
C PRO A 157 3.64 9.37 11.22
N LEU A 158 2.38 9.25 11.65
CA LEU A 158 2.00 8.86 13.00
C LEU A 158 2.19 7.36 13.21
N THR A 159 3.26 6.98 13.93
CA THR A 159 3.68 5.59 14.12
C THR A 159 3.27 5.00 15.48
N ARG A 160 2.65 5.79 16.36
CA ARG A 160 2.27 5.36 17.70
C ARG A 160 0.78 5.55 17.97
N CYS A 161 0.22 4.59 18.69
CA CYS A 161 -1.13 4.70 19.23
C CYS A 161 -1.04 5.18 20.68
N TYR A 162 -1.82 6.21 21.01
CA TYR A 162 -1.91 6.80 22.36
C TYR A 162 -3.29 6.57 23.01
N HIS A 163 -4.14 5.75 22.41
CA HIS A 163 -5.48 5.46 22.93
C HIS A 163 -5.41 4.39 24.04
N ASN A 164 -6.19 4.58 25.10
CA ASN A 164 -6.33 3.62 26.20
C ASN A 164 -7.30 2.45 25.85
N GLY A 165 -7.89 2.48 24.66
CA GLY A 165 -8.79 1.47 24.13
C GLY A 165 -9.20 1.83 22.71
N HIS A 166 -9.82 0.88 22.00
CA HIS A 166 -10.33 1.09 20.64
C HIS A 166 -11.77 0.62 20.57
N GLU A 167 -12.59 1.37 19.85
CA GLU A 167 -14.02 1.08 19.69
C GLU A 167 -14.28 -0.27 19.02
N MET A 168 -13.37 -0.69 18.15
CA MET A 168 -13.49 -1.93 17.38
C MET A 168 -12.18 -2.70 17.37
N GLN A 169 -12.27 -4.02 17.43
CA GLN A 169 -11.14 -4.94 17.25
C GLN A 169 -11.32 -5.71 15.94
N ILE A 170 -10.33 -5.64 15.06
CA ILE A 170 -10.31 -6.42 13.81
C ILE A 170 -9.79 -7.84 14.12
N GLY A 171 -10.50 -8.86 13.60
CA GLY A 171 -10.06 -10.25 13.65
C GLY A 171 -10.50 -11.05 14.90
N GLY A 172 -11.39 -10.54 15.71
CA GLY A 172 -12.08 -11.31 16.76
C GLY A 172 -13.23 -12.13 16.19
N ASN A 173 -13.70 -13.14 16.95
CA ASN A 173 -14.85 -14.00 16.57
C ASN A 173 -16.15 -13.21 16.31
N ASN A 174 -16.24 -11.96 16.75
CA ASN A 174 -17.38 -11.07 16.61
C ASN A 174 -17.11 -9.86 15.71
N ASP A 175 -16.08 -9.93 14.85
CA ASP A 175 -15.78 -8.83 13.93
C ASP A 175 -16.81 -8.76 12.79
N LEU A 176 -17.85 -7.94 12.98
CA LEU A 176 -18.89 -7.65 11.99
C LEU A 176 -18.52 -6.46 11.06
N THR A 177 -17.30 -5.97 11.12
CA THR A 177 -16.88 -4.83 10.28
C THR A 177 -16.89 -5.22 8.80
N PRO A 178 -17.63 -4.52 7.93
CA PRO A 178 -17.62 -4.78 6.50
C PRO A 178 -16.20 -4.75 5.93
N LYS A 179 -15.91 -5.64 4.97
CA LYS A 179 -14.58 -5.77 4.33
C LYS A 179 -14.10 -4.43 3.76
N SER A 180 -15.00 -3.67 3.14
CA SER A 180 -14.73 -2.32 2.61
C SER A 180 -14.25 -1.33 3.68
N LYS A 181 -14.87 -1.32 4.86
CA LYS A 181 -14.44 -0.45 5.97
C LYS A 181 -13.11 -0.88 6.58
N ARG A 182 -12.78 -2.18 6.54
CA ARG A 182 -11.48 -2.69 6.99
C ARG A 182 -10.36 -2.39 6.03
N ALA A 183 -10.66 -2.28 4.73
CA ALA A 183 -9.71 -1.99 3.68
C ALA A 183 -9.41 -0.49 3.54
N SER A 184 -10.33 0.40 3.92
CA SER A 184 -10.22 1.85 3.75
C SER A 184 -8.98 2.42 4.47
N ILE A 185 -8.28 3.30 3.77
CA ILE A 185 -7.17 4.08 4.30
C ILE A 185 -7.74 5.32 4.98
N PRO A 186 -7.31 5.69 6.20
CA PRO A 186 -7.82 6.90 6.85
C PRO A 186 -7.56 8.16 5.99
N ARG A 187 -8.60 8.95 5.74
CA ARG A 187 -8.48 10.19 4.96
C ARG A 187 -7.39 11.16 5.44
N PRO A 188 -7.16 11.35 6.76
CA PRO A 188 -6.05 12.19 7.22
C PRO A 188 -4.67 11.65 6.81
N LEU A 189 -4.48 10.32 6.76
CA LEU A 189 -3.25 9.71 6.26
C LEU A 189 -3.06 9.96 4.77
N ILE A 190 -4.13 9.80 3.97
CA ILE A 190 -4.13 10.11 2.54
C ILE A 190 -3.71 11.57 2.33
N THR A 191 -4.35 12.50 3.03
CA THR A 191 -4.05 13.93 2.95
C THR A 191 -2.59 14.21 3.30
N GLU A 192 -2.09 13.64 4.39
CA GLU A 192 -0.70 13.81 4.84
C GLU A 192 0.30 13.33 3.77
N ILE A 193 0.06 12.16 3.16
CA ILE A 193 0.91 11.63 2.08
C ILE A 193 0.91 12.59 0.88
N VAL A 194 -0.26 12.99 0.41
CA VAL A 194 -0.41 13.89 -0.75
C VAL A 194 0.30 15.22 -0.49
N GLU A 195 0.04 15.85 0.66
CA GLU A 195 0.69 17.11 1.03
C GLU A 195 2.21 16.97 1.15
N SER A 196 2.71 15.85 1.70
CA SER A 196 4.15 15.61 1.79
C SER A 196 4.81 15.49 0.42
N VAL A 197 4.15 14.81 -0.54
CA VAL A 197 4.58 14.74 -1.94
C VAL A 197 4.64 16.13 -2.57
N ILE A 198 3.63 16.98 -2.33
CA ILE A 198 3.57 18.33 -2.88
C ILE A 198 4.67 19.23 -2.29
N ARG A 199 4.81 19.23 -0.97
CA ARG A 199 5.82 20.04 -0.26
C ARG A 199 7.25 19.61 -0.57
N SER A 200 7.47 18.33 -0.85
CA SER A 200 8.79 17.78 -1.23
C SER A 200 9.14 17.99 -2.70
N GLN A 201 8.33 18.70 -3.48
CA GLN A 201 8.66 19.04 -4.85
C GLN A 201 9.90 19.94 -4.89
N GLY A 202 10.99 19.41 -5.48
CA GLY A 202 12.30 20.08 -5.48
C GLY A 202 13.22 19.71 -4.33
N VAL A 203 12.75 18.94 -3.35
CA VAL A 203 13.59 18.33 -2.30
C VAL A 203 13.94 16.91 -2.74
N ARG A 204 15.23 16.52 -2.58
CA ARG A 204 15.66 15.15 -2.93
C ARG A 204 14.91 14.13 -2.06
N ALA A 205 14.36 13.09 -2.68
CA ALA A 205 13.78 11.95 -1.95
C ALA A 205 14.84 11.29 -1.05
N TRP A 206 14.41 10.61 0.02
CA TRP A 206 15.32 9.81 0.83
C TRP A 206 16.03 8.77 -0.04
N PRO A 207 17.37 8.64 0.11
CA PRO A 207 18.12 7.64 -0.65
C PRO A 207 17.63 6.24 -0.33
N THR A 208 17.64 5.37 -1.33
CA THR A 208 17.44 3.93 -1.12
C THR A 208 18.67 3.33 -0.45
N LEU A 209 18.54 2.16 0.18
CA LEU A 209 19.67 1.45 0.81
C LEU A 209 20.83 1.19 -0.17
N GLU A 210 20.55 1.08 -1.46
CA GLU A 210 21.55 0.88 -2.53
C GLU A 210 22.42 2.11 -2.79
N GLU A 211 21.97 3.31 -2.43
CA GLU A 211 22.75 4.54 -2.57
C GLU A 211 23.74 4.78 -1.42
N TRP A 212 23.76 3.92 -0.40
CA TRP A 212 24.67 3.98 0.76
C TRP A 212 25.79 2.95 0.70
N THR A 213 25.84 2.08 -0.31
CA THR A 213 26.92 1.11 -0.58
C THR A 213 27.81 1.58 -1.72
#